data_fc5a8a2def4b0b5ffb4d26e336ece235
#
_entry.id   fc5a8a2def4b0b5ffb4d26e336ece235
#
_cell.length_a   1.000
_cell.length_b   1.000
_cell.length_c   1.000
_cell.angle_alpha   90.00
_cell.angle_beta   90.00
_cell.angle_gamma   90.00
#
_symmetry.space_group_name_H-M   'P 1'
#
loop_
_entity.id
_entity.type
_entity.pdbx_description
1 polymer ?
#
loop_
_entity_poly.entity_id
_entity_poly.type
_entity_poly.pdbx_seq_one_letter_code
_entity_poly.pdbx_strand_id
1 'polypeptide(L)' 'MEVNNPNYMPVRNLNGKMVCNIDYQNRVIEIVQKGATTIIQVKTSGEFEIIHR' A
#
# COMPACT_ATOMS: atom_id res chain seq x y z
N MET A 1 2.28 3.05 15.22
CA MET A 1 3.37 2.15 15.01
C MET A 1 3.28 1.45 13.67
N GLU A 2 4.37 1.42 12.98
CA GLU A 2 4.41 0.80 11.66
C GLU A 2 4.42 -0.71 11.78
N VAL A 3 3.62 -1.37 11.00
CA VAL A 3 3.59 -2.83 10.98
C VAL A 3 4.37 -3.29 9.77
N ASN A 4 5.38 -4.11 10.03
CA ASN A 4 6.09 -4.75 8.93
C ASN A 4 5.22 -5.84 8.35
N ASN A 5 4.82 -5.64 7.11
CA ASN A 5 4.04 -6.64 6.39
C ASN A 5 4.97 -7.37 5.43
N PRO A 6 5.35 -8.62 5.72
CA PRO A 6 6.27 -9.34 4.85
C PRO A 6 5.71 -9.65 3.49
N ASN A 7 4.41 -9.48 3.31
CA ASN A 7 3.78 -9.73 2.01
C ASN A 7 3.83 -8.51 1.09
N TYR A 8 4.29 -7.36 1.57
CA TYR A 8 4.36 -6.17 0.74
C TYR A 8 5.40 -6.35 -0.36
N MET A 9 4.98 -6.04 -1.59
CA MET A 9 5.85 -6.04 -2.76
C MET A 9 5.98 -4.62 -3.25
N PRO A 10 7.20 -4.11 -3.44
CA PRO A 10 7.38 -2.73 -3.91
C PRO A 10 7.00 -2.63 -5.39
N VAL A 11 6.33 -1.52 -5.70
CA VAL A 11 6.02 -1.16 -7.08
C VAL A 11 6.87 0.06 -7.42
N ARG A 12 7.63 -0.02 -8.51
CA ARG A 12 8.53 1.05 -8.89
C ARG A 12 8.10 1.62 -10.23
N ASN A 13 8.36 2.91 -10.41
CA ASN A 13 8.08 3.56 -11.69
C ASN A 13 9.22 3.34 -12.67
N LEU A 14 9.11 3.95 -13.84
CA LEU A 14 10.12 3.78 -14.88
C LEU A 14 11.48 4.34 -14.48
N ASN A 15 11.52 5.26 -13.53
CA ASN A 15 12.77 5.81 -13.04
C ASN A 15 13.38 4.99 -11.90
N GLY A 16 12.75 3.86 -11.56
CA GLY A 16 13.24 3.00 -10.49
C GLY A 16 12.85 3.46 -9.10
N LYS A 17 12.02 4.47 -8.98
CA LYS A 17 11.60 4.98 -7.68
C LYS A 17 10.36 4.25 -7.20
N MET A 18 10.31 4.00 -5.89
CA MET A 18 9.19 3.27 -5.31
C MET A 18 7.94 4.16 -5.30
N VAL A 19 6.85 3.62 -5.84
CA VAL A 19 5.55 4.30 -5.87
C VAL A 19 4.70 3.86 -4.69
N CYS A 20 4.64 2.57 -4.44
CA CYS A 20 3.81 2.02 -3.37
C CYS A 20 4.26 0.61 -3.06
N ASN A 21 3.67 0.04 -2.02
CA ASN A 21 3.80 -1.38 -1.71
C ASN A 21 2.43 -2.03 -1.83
N ILE A 22 2.39 -3.23 -2.36
CA ILE A 22 1.14 -3.95 -2.54
C ILE A 22 1.24 -5.31 -1.87
N ASP A 23 0.24 -5.62 -1.05
CA ASP A 23 0.02 -6.95 -0.52
C ASP A 23 -1.07 -7.59 -1.36
N TYR A 24 -0.66 -8.42 -2.31
CA TYR A 24 -1.59 -9.03 -3.25
C TYR A 24 -2.52 -10.02 -2.58
N GLN A 25 -2.06 -10.64 -1.51
CA GLN A 25 -2.84 -11.66 -0.84
C GLN A 25 -4.02 -11.05 -0.09
N ASN A 26 -3.77 -9.94 0.59
CA ASN A 26 -4.79 -9.26 1.38
C ASN A 26 -5.38 -8.05 0.67
N ARG A 27 -4.92 -7.77 -0.55
CA ARG A 27 -5.42 -6.67 -1.38
C ARG A 27 -5.29 -5.33 -0.68
N VAL A 28 -4.08 -5.05 -0.22
CA VAL A 28 -3.78 -3.81 0.48
C VAL A 28 -2.71 -3.07 -0.29
N ILE A 29 -2.91 -1.75 -0.45
CA ILE A 29 -1.95 -0.88 -1.10
C ILE A 29 -1.49 0.14 -0.07
N GLU A 30 -0.17 0.25 0.11
CA GLU A 30 0.41 1.22 1.03
C GLU A 30 1.19 2.25 0.25
N ILE A 31 0.84 3.52 0.41
CA ILE A 31 1.53 4.64 -0.23
C ILE A 31 2.12 5.51 0.85
N VAL A 32 3.45 5.71 0.79
CA VAL A 32 4.15 6.56 1.75
C VAL A 32 4.75 7.72 0.99
N GLN A 33 4.35 8.93 1.35
CA GLN A 33 4.86 10.15 0.73
C GLN A 33 5.10 11.19 1.81
N LYS A 34 6.32 11.69 1.86
CA LYS A 34 6.69 12.80 2.76
C LYS A 34 6.27 12.53 4.19
N GLY A 35 6.48 11.29 4.63
CA GLY A 35 6.16 10.90 6.00
C GLY A 35 4.71 10.59 6.27
N ALA A 36 3.84 10.76 5.30
CA ALA A 36 2.43 10.42 5.45
C ALA A 36 2.14 9.09 4.77
N THR A 37 1.34 8.26 5.43
CA THR A 37 1.01 6.94 4.91
C THR A 37 -0.48 6.88 4.58
N THR A 38 -0.78 6.40 3.38
CA THR A 38 -2.15 6.13 2.95
C THR A 38 -2.27 4.65 2.67
N ILE A 39 -3.27 4.02 3.25
CA ILE A 39 -3.52 2.59 3.04
C ILE A 39 -4.87 2.44 2.36
N ILE A 40 -4.88 1.70 1.28
CA ILE A 40 -6.11 1.41 0.53
C ILE A 40 -6.36 -0.07 0.64
N GLN A 41 -7.47 -0.43 1.25
CA GLN A 41 -7.89 -1.81 1.39
C GLN A 41 -8.99 -2.08 0.37
N VAL A 42 -8.79 -3.07 -0.48
CA VAL A 42 -9.81 -3.50 -1.43
C VAL A 42 -10.56 -4.68 -0.82
N LYS A 43 -11.83 -4.49 -0.54
CA LYS A 43 -12.66 -5.52 0.07
C LYS A 43 -13.10 -6.53 -0.97
N THR A 44 -13.51 -7.71 -0.50
CA THR A 44 -13.99 -8.75 -1.41
C THR A 44 -15.23 -8.32 -2.19
N SER A 45 -15.99 -7.39 -1.63
CA SER A 45 -17.15 -6.80 -2.32
C SER A 45 -16.75 -5.87 -3.46
N GLY A 46 -15.48 -5.50 -3.55
CA GLY A 46 -15.00 -4.53 -4.51
C GLY A 46 -14.97 -3.11 -3.99
N GLU A 47 -15.41 -2.88 -2.76
CA GLU A 47 -15.36 -1.56 -2.15
C GLU A 47 -13.95 -1.25 -1.67
N PHE A 48 -13.63 0.03 -1.66
CA PHE A 48 -12.34 0.51 -1.16
C PHE A 48 -12.52 1.13 0.21
N GLU A 49 -11.56 0.85 1.08
CA GLU A 49 -11.48 1.53 2.38
C GLU A 49 -10.14 2.25 2.43
N ILE A 50 -10.17 3.54 2.73
CA ILE A 50 -8.96 4.37 2.70
C ILE A 50 -8.66 4.83 4.10
N ILE A 51 -7.42 4.59 4.54
CA ILE A 51 -6.95 4.92 5.88
C ILE A 51 -5.74 5.82 5.74
N HIS A 52 -5.76 6.94 6.42
CA HIS A 52 -4.63 7.87 6.46
C HIS A 52 -3.97 7.81 7.82
N ARG A 53 -2.64 7.78 7.83
CA ARG A 53 -1.87 7.74 9.05
C ARG A 53 -0.82 8.82 9.09
#